data_5525feebeef65a92ea2bdb5b19caf57f
#
_entry.id   5525feebeef65a92ea2bdb5b19caf57f
#
_cell.length_a   1.000
_cell.length_b   1.000
_cell.length_c   1.000
_cell.angle_alpha   90.00
_cell.angle_beta   90.00
_cell.angle_gamma   90.00
#
_symmetry.space_group_name_H-M   'P 1'
#
loop_
_entity.id
_entity.type
_entity.pdbx_description
1 polymer ?
#
loop_
_entity_poly.entity_id
_entity_poly.type
_entity_poly.pdbx_seq_one_letter_code
_entity_poly.pdbx_strand_id
1 'polypeptide(L)'
;MSAPDSMLVFDRAAVRRHRDRAAAAVDSVADLLRDAADRLLDRLDDTTIRFSRALDVGGRSCIAPLLRARGIDTVSCDLSAAMAARNPGPAVAADEEFLPFAPRSFDLVVASLSLHWINDLPGALIQLRHALRPDGLLLASIPVLGTLTELRQALTEAEATLRGGASPRISPFPDLRDCASLLQRAGFAMPVADLEEIRMLYANPLALLSDLRAAGETNALRLRDRGIPPRALFAAALTALPEQDGRVPVTVRLAMLTGWAPPES
;
A
#
# COMPACT_ATOMS: atom_id res chain seq x y z
N MET A 1 -12.16 17.84 -9.95
CA MET A 1 -11.36 19.01 -9.52
C MET A 1 -10.10 18.47 -8.89
N SER A 2 -8.92 18.75 -9.47
CA SER A 2 -7.64 18.34 -8.86
C SER A 2 -7.41 19.14 -7.57
N ALA A 3 -6.87 18.48 -6.53
CA ALA A 3 -6.49 19.17 -5.29
C ALA A 3 -5.50 20.30 -5.60
N PRO A 4 -5.58 21.45 -4.87
CA PRO A 4 -4.62 22.52 -5.04
C PRO A 4 -3.20 22.00 -4.81
N ASP A 5 -2.24 22.51 -5.56
CA ASP A 5 -0.84 22.01 -5.60
C ASP A 5 -0.15 21.96 -4.22
N SER A 6 -0.59 22.81 -3.29
CA SER A 6 -0.12 22.86 -1.90
C SER A 6 -0.62 21.72 -1.01
N MET A 7 -1.64 20.95 -1.43
CA MET A 7 -2.20 19.83 -0.66
C MET A 7 -1.64 18.47 -1.10
N LEU A 8 -0.83 18.43 -2.15
CA LEU A 8 -0.26 17.17 -2.65
C LEU A 8 0.93 16.75 -1.80
N VAL A 9 0.82 15.62 -1.13
CA VAL A 9 1.89 15.01 -0.31
C VAL A 9 2.82 14.17 -1.18
N PHE A 10 2.26 13.45 -2.15
CA PHE A 10 2.97 12.46 -2.96
C PHE A 10 3.17 12.92 -4.40
N ASP A 11 4.34 12.61 -4.96
CA ASP A 11 4.66 12.72 -6.39
C ASP A 11 4.21 11.43 -7.10
N ARG A 12 2.98 11.42 -7.64
CA ARG A 12 2.39 10.24 -8.33
C ARG A 12 3.25 9.75 -9.49
N ALA A 13 3.94 10.65 -10.20
CA ALA A 13 4.88 10.26 -11.24
C ALA A 13 6.11 9.52 -10.66
N ALA A 14 6.57 9.89 -9.47
CA ALA A 14 7.62 9.14 -8.78
C ALA A 14 7.11 7.77 -8.32
N VAL A 15 5.93 7.67 -7.74
CA VAL A 15 5.30 6.38 -7.38
C VAL A 15 5.25 5.45 -8.59
N ARG A 16 4.73 5.94 -9.73
CA ARG A 16 4.68 5.17 -10.97
C ARG A 16 6.06 4.66 -11.38
N ARG A 17 7.08 5.54 -11.43
CA ARG A 17 8.45 5.14 -11.80
C ARG A 17 9.06 4.13 -10.81
N HIS A 18 8.71 4.21 -9.53
CA HIS A 18 9.17 3.23 -8.53
C HIS A 18 8.55 1.86 -8.79
N ARG A 19 7.25 1.80 -9.05
CA ARG A 19 6.54 0.55 -9.41
C ARG A 19 6.99 -0.01 -10.75
N ASP A 20 7.23 0.84 -11.77
CA ASP A 20 7.77 0.40 -13.06
C ASP A 20 9.12 -0.33 -12.88
N ARG A 21 10.01 0.23 -12.05
CA ARG A 21 11.31 -0.39 -11.75
C ARG A 21 11.18 -1.64 -10.88
N ALA A 22 10.26 -1.64 -9.94
CA ALA A 22 9.98 -2.76 -9.06
C ALA A 22 9.41 -3.97 -9.80
N ALA A 23 8.73 -3.77 -10.92
CA ALA A 23 8.10 -4.85 -11.69
C ALA A 23 9.06 -5.99 -12.06
N ALA A 24 10.34 -5.71 -12.27
CA ALA A 24 11.35 -6.73 -12.58
C ALA A 24 11.87 -7.49 -11.34
N ALA A 25 11.67 -6.95 -10.13
CA ALA A 25 12.26 -7.47 -8.89
C ALA A 25 11.22 -7.87 -7.83
N VAL A 26 9.94 -7.61 -8.05
CA VAL A 26 8.89 -7.80 -7.04
C VAL A 26 8.77 -9.24 -6.53
N ASP A 27 9.16 -10.22 -7.33
CA ASP A 27 9.17 -11.63 -6.93
C ASP A 27 10.12 -11.92 -5.75
N SER A 28 11.17 -11.11 -5.57
CA SER A 28 12.08 -11.26 -4.42
C SER A 28 11.45 -10.91 -3.08
N VAL A 29 10.30 -10.22 -3.08
CA VAL A 29 9.53 -9.85 -1.89
C VAL A 29 8.12 -10.46 -1.90
N ALA A 30 7.91 -11.46 -2.75
CA ALA A 30 6.61 -12.10 -2.94
C ALA A 30 6.06 -12.69 -1.62
N ASP A 31 6.92 -13.28 -0.78
CA ASP A 31 6.50 -13.87 0.49
C ASP A 31 5.93 -12.83 1.45
N LEU A 32 6.56 -11.65 1.54
CA LEU A 32 6.07 -10.54 2.36
C LEU A 32 4.73 -10.00 1.86
N LEU A 33 4.64 -9.80 0.53
CA LEU A 33 3.40 -9.32 -0.09
C LEU A 33 2.28 -10.34 0.05
N ARG A 34 2.60 -11.63 -0.03
CA ARG A 34 1.66 -12.74 0.13
C ARG A 34 1.17 -12.84 1.58
N ASP A 35 2.05 -12.73 2.58
CA ASP A 35 1.63 -12.73 3.99
C ASP A 35 0.61 -11.62 4.27
N ALA A 36 0.86 -10.41 3.78
CA ALA A 36 -0.09 -9.31 3.91
C ALA A 36 -1.40 -9.55 3.13
N ALA A 37 -1.33 -10.20 1.95
CA ALA A 37 -2.48 -10.56 1.14
C ALA A 37 -3.33 -11.65 1.81
N ASP A 38 -2.71 -12.71 2.32
CA ASP A 38 -3.39 -13.82 2.99
C ASP A 38 -4.14 -13.33 4.22
N ARG A 39 -3.51 -12.54 5.10
CA ARG A 39 -4.17 -11.90 6.27
C ARG A 39 -5.36 -11.04 5.86
N LEU A 40 -5.28 -10.33 4.73
CA LEU A 40 -6.39 -9.53 4.22
C LEU A 40 -7.52 -10.39 3.67
N LEU A 41 -7.19 -11.46 2.94
CA LEU A 41 -8.16 -12.35 2.29
C LEU A 41 -8.80 -13.37 3.26
N ASP A 42 -8.21 -13.63 4.43
CA ASP A 42 -8.83 -14.44 5.48
C ASP A 42 -10.20 -13.88 5.90
N ARG A 43 -10.38 -12.56 5.78
CA ARG A 43 -11.67 -11.90 6.06
C ARG A 43 -12.79 -12.30 5.09
N LEU A 44 -12.48 -12.90 3.95
CA LEU A 44 -13.50 -13.50 3.07
C LEU A 44 -14.13 -14.74 3.69
N ASP A 45 -13.40 -15.44 4.56
CA ASP A 45 -13.86 -16.65 5.21
C ASP A 45 -14.79 -16.33 6.39
N ASP A 46 -14.82 -15.05 6.85
CA ASP A 46 -15.74 -14.56 7.89
C ASP A 46 -17.15 -14.26 7.35
N THR A 47 -17.37 -14.35 6.03
CA THR A 47 -18.66 -14.10 5.41
C THR A 47 -19.21 -15.32 4.67
N THR A 48 -20.52 -15.50 4.68
CA THR A 48 -21.22 -16.52 3.89
C THR A 48 -21.49 -16.07 2.46
N ILE A 49 -21.24 -14.79 2.14
CA ILE A 49 -21.47 -14.22 0.81
C ILE A 49 -20.44 -14.78 -0.16
N ARG A 50 -20.90 -15.19 -1.33
CA ARG A 50 -20.03 -15.64 -2.42
C ARG A 50 -19.81 -14.52 -3.42
N PHE A 51 -18.56 -14.19 -3.64
CA PHE A 51 -18.15 -13.20 -4.62
C PHE A 51 -17.85 -13.88 -5.96
N SER A 52 -18.19 -13.20 -7.04
CA SER A 52 -18.02 -13.72 -8.40
C SER A 52 -17.07 -12.88 -9.25
N ARG A 53 -16.98 -11.57 -8.99
CA ARG A 53 -16.20 -10.64 -9.79
C ARG A 53 -15.49 -9.60 -8.94
N ALA A 54 -14.15 -9.67 -8.93
CA ALA A 54 -13.32 -8.81 -8.11
C ALA A 54 -12.50 -7.81 -8.92
N LEU A 55 -12.21 -6.66 -8.29
CA LEU A 55 -11.18 -5.72 -8.70
C LEU A 55 -10.00 -5.83 -7.72
N ASP A 56 -8.81 -6.16 -8.23
CA ASP A 56 -7.54 -6.10 -7.52
C ASP A 56 -6.85 -4.77 -7.81
N VAL A 57 -6.66 -3.93 -6.79
CA VAL A 57 -6.08 -2.59 -6.89
C VAL A 57 -4.64 -2.59 -6.35
N GLY A 58 -3.67 -2.56 -7.23
CA GLY A 58 -2.25 -2.45 -6.89
C GLY A 58 -1.68 -3.65 -6.13
N GLY A 59 -2.27 -4.85 -6.27
CA GLY A 59 -1.89 -6.07 -5.55
C GLY A 59 -0.58 -6.72 -6.01
N ARG A 60 0.16 -6.08 -6.90
CA ARG A 60 1.51 -6.48 -7.35
C ARG A 60 1.62 -7.96 -7.73
N SER A 61 0.63 -8.48 -8.45
CA SER A 61 0.50 -9.89 -8.86
C SER A 61 0.30 -10.90 -7.72
N CYS A 62 0.04 -10.46 -6.49
CA CYS A 62 -0.22 -11.36 -5.35
C CYS A 62 -1.72 -11.64 -5.18
N ILE A 63 -2.57 -10.63 -5.26
CA ILE A 63 -4.01 -10.73 -4.95
C ILE A 63 -4.78 -11.50 -6.02
N ALA A 64 -4.65 -11.11 -7.29
CA ALA A 64 -5.45 -11.71 -8.37
C ALA A 64 -5.31 -13.24 -8.50
N PRO A 65 -4.11 -13.85 -8.38
CA PRO A 65 -3.98 -15.31 -8.37
C PRO A 65 -4.71 -15.97 -7.20
N LEU A 66 -4.67 -15.37 -6.00
CA LEU A 66 -5.34 -15.91 -4.82
C LEU A 66 -6.86 -15.85 -4.93
N LEU A 67 -7.40 -14.77 -5.50
CA LEU A 67 -8.84 -14.63 -5.75
C LEU A 67 -9.31 -15.61 -6.83
N ARG A 68 -8.55 -15.77 -7.92
CA ARG A 68 -8.88 -16.74 -8.98
C ARG A 68 -8.83 -18.18 -8.49
N ALA A 69 -7.89 -18.51 -7.57
CA ALA A 69 -7.85 -19.82 -6.94
C ALA A 69 -9.10 -20.11 -6.10
N ARG A 70 -9.78 -19.06 -5.61
CA ARG A 70 -11.10 -19.15 -4.94
C ARG A 70 -12.28 -19.13 -5.93
N GLY A 71 -12.03 -19.15 -7.24
CA GLY A 71 -13.06 -19.15 -8.28
C GLY A 71 -13.65 -17.76 -8.58
N ILE A 72 -12.99 -16.68 -8.15
CA ILE A 72 -13.47 -15.31 -8.35
C ILE A 72 -12.83 -14.72 -9.61
N ASP A 73 -13.64 -14.33 -10.61
CA ASP A 73 -13.15 -13.61 -11.79
C ASP A 73 -12.54 -12.27 -11.37
N THR A 74 -11.29 -12.01 -11.73
CA THR A 74 -10.55 -10.87 -11.19
C THR A 74 -9.93 -10.03 -12.29
N VAL A 75 -10.24 -8.74 -12.28
CA VAL A 75 -9.56 -7.71 -13.06
C VAL A 75 -8.56 -7.00 -12.15
N SER A 76 -7.31 -6.84 -12.59
CA SER A 76 -6.30 -6.10 -11.84
C SER A 76 -6.10 -4.70 -12.39
N CYS A 77 -5.80 -3.73 -11.53
CA CYS A 77 -5.29 -2.44 -11.97
C CYS A 77 -4.06 -2.02 -11.15
N ASP A 78 -3.15 -1.31 -11.80
CA ASP A 78 -1.97 -0.71 -11.14
C ASP A 78 -1.59 0.59 -11.86
N LEU A 79 -1.06 1.55 -11.12
CA LEU A 79 -0.54 2.81 -11.67
C LEU A 79 0.60 2.58 -12.68
N SER A 80 1.37 1.51 -12.50
CA SER A 80 2.45 1.07 -13.38
C SER A 80 1.95 0.09 -14.43
N ALA A 81 2.10 0.42 -15.71
CA ALA A 81 1.80 -0.50 -16.80
C ALA A 81 2.68 -1.76 -16.76
N ALA A 82 3.95 -1.62 -16.34
CA ALA A 82 4.86 -2.74 -16.20
C ALA A 82 4.42 -3.70 -15.09
N MET A 83 3.92 -3.15 -13.96
CA MET A 83 3.40 -3.96 -12.86
C MET A 83 2.05 -4.60 -13.23
N ALA A 84 1.15 -3.85 -13.88
CA ALA A 84 -0.13 -4.38 -14.36
C ALA A 84 0.07 -5.57 -15.32
N ALA A 85 1.05 -5.48 -16.23
CA ALA A 85 1.37 -6.53 -17.20
C ALA A 85 1.89 -7.83 -16.57
N ARG A 86 2.30 -7.82 -15.30
CA ARG A 86 2.71 -9.04 -14.58
C ARG A 86 1.54 -9.91 -14.13
N ASN A 87 0.33 -9.34 -14.06
CA ASN A 87 -0.85 -10.09 -13.64
C ASN A 87 -1.28 -11.10 -14.73
N PRO A 88 -1.42 -12.38 -14.40
CA PRO A 88 -2.01 -13.34 -15.35
C PRO A 88 -3.52 -13.06 -15.47
N GLY A 89 -3.97 -12.60 -16.65
CA GLY A 89 -5.37 -12.31 -16.96
C GLY A 89 -5.67 -10.82 -17.14
N PRO A 90 -6.94 -10.39 -17.13
CA PRO A 90 -7.31 -9.01 -17.39
C PRO A 90 -6.64 -8.02 -16.43
N ALA A 91 -5.88 -7.06 -16.98
CA ALA A 91 -5.21 -6.03 -16.21
C ALA A 91 -5.24 -4.69 -16.96
N VAL A 92 -5.32 -3.59 -16.20
CA VAL A 92 -5.39 -2.22 -16.72
C VAL A 92 -4.36 -1.35 -16.00
N ALA A 93 -3.59 -0.57 -16.75
CA ALA A 93 -2.79 0.50 -16.17
C ALA A 93 -3.71 1.69 -15.86
N ALA A 94 -3.94 1.96 -14.58
CA ALA A 94 -4.85 3.01 -14.12
C ALA A 94 -4.36 3.64 -12.83
N ASP A 95 -4.66 4.94 -12.66
CA ASP A 95 -4.43 5.62 -11.40
C ASP A 95 -5.58 5.33 -10.42
N GLU A 96 -5.25 4.97 -9.21
CA GLU A 96 -6.22 4.70 -8.13
C GLU A 96 -7.04 5.96 -7.77
N GLU A 97 -6.55 7.15 -8.10
CA GLU A 97 -7.28 8.41 -7.97
C GLU A 97 -8.29 8.65 -9.12
N PHE A 98 -8.20 7.87 -10.22
CA PHE A 98 -9.04 8.03 -11.42
C PHE A 98 -9.35 6.66 -12.03
N LEU A 99 -10.20 5.89 -11.37
CA LEU A 99 -10.51 4.52 -11.79
C LEU A 99 -11.37 4.49 -13.07
N PRO A 100 -10.95 3.76 -14.11
CA PRO A 100 -11.67 3.70 -15.39
C PRO A 100 -12.75 2.61 -15.43
N PHE A 101 -13.42 2.35 -14.32
CA PHE A 101 -14.42 1.31 -14.23
C PHE A 101 -15.83 1.90 -14.12
N ALA A 102 -16.78 1.24 -14.78
CA ALA A 102 -18.18 1.63 -14.66
C ALA A 102 -18.69 1.37 -13.23
N PRO A 103 -19.66 2.15 -12.76
CA PRO A 103 -20.31 1.89 -11.48
C PRO A 103 -20.87 0.46 -11.38
N ARG A 104 -20.87 -0.10 -10.17
CA ARG A 104 -21.50 -1.42 -9.86
C ARG A 104 -20.96 -2.57 -10.72
N SER A 105 -19.67 -2.52 -11.07
CA SER A 105 -19.03 -3.55 -11.93
C SER A 105 -18.52 -4.76 -11.15
N PHE A 106 -18.28 -4.62 -9.85
CA PHE A 106 -17.64 -5.64 -9.01
C PHE A 106 -18.48 -5.93 -7.76
N ASP A 107 -18.42 -7.15 -7.26
CA ASP A 107 -18.98 -7.52 -5.97
C ASP A 107 -17.90 -7.57 -4.87
N LEU A 108 -16.62 -7.56 -5.25
CA LEU A 108 -15.47 -7.49 -4.34
C LEU A 108 -14.44 -6.50 -4.88
N VAL A 109 -13.88 -5.67 -4.02
CA VAL A 109 -12.68 -4.85 -4.29
C VAL A 109 -11.63 -5.17 -3.26
N VAL A 110 -10.42 -5.49 -3.68
CA VAL A 110 -9.26 -5.74 -2.81
C VAL A 110 -8.15 -4.77 -3.16
N ALA A 111 -7.71 -3.97 -2.19
CA ALA A 111 -6.62 -3.01 -2.34
C ALA A 111 -5.50 -3.31 -1.33
N SER A 112 -4.53 -4.15 -1.71
CA SER A 112 -3.45 -4.54 -0.82
C SER A 112 -2.23 -3.64 -0.99
N LEU A 113 -1.86 -2.93 0.09
CA LEU A 113 -0.66 -2.09 0.17
C LEU A 113 -0.53 -1.09 -1.00
N SER A 114 -1.64 -0.52 -1.48
CA SER A 114 -1.66 0.38 -2.64
C SER A 114 -2.13 1.80 -2.32
N LEU A 115 -3.02 1.98 -1.36
CA LEU A 115 -3.73 3.24 -1.12
C LEU A 115 -2.92 4.29 -0.34
N HIS A 116 -1.77 3.95 0.20
CA HIS A 116 -0.95 4.85 1.04
C HIS A 116 -0.09 5.86 0.25
N TRP A 117 -0.09 5.78 -1.08
CA TRP A 117 0.57 6.74 -1.96
C TRP A 117 -0.40 7.69 -2.67
N ILE A 118 -1.67 7.71 -2.25
CA ILE A 118 -2.74 8.50 -2.84
C ILE A 118 -2.83 9.87 -2.15
N ASN A 119 -3.01 10.94 -2.92
CA ASN A 119 -3.19 12.29 -2.37
C ASN A 119 -4.64 12.54 -1.94
N ASP A 120 -5.62 12.06 -2.72
CA ASP A 120 -7.04 12.13 -2.39
C ASP A 120 -7.57 10.73 -2.01
N LEU A 121 -7.16 10.25 -0.84
CA LEU A 121 -7.64 8.95 -0.34
C LEU A 121 -9.17 8.93 -0.13
N PRO A 122 -9.83 9.98 0.40
CA PRO A 122 -11.30 10.00 0.46
C PRO A 122 -11.97 9.85 -0.91
N GLY A 123 -11.48 10.58 -1.92
CA GLY A 123 -12.01 10.50 -3.28
C GLY A 123 -11.79 9.11 -3.91
N ALA A 124 -10.62 8.51 -3.71
CA ALA A 124 -10.34 7.16 -4.16
C ALA A 124 -11.27 6.11 -3.51
N LEU A 125 -11.49 6.19 -2.19
CA LEU A 125 -12.43 5.31 -1.49
C LEU A 125 -13.87 5.45 -2.00
N ILE A 126 -14.32 6.66 -2.33
CA ILE A 126 -15.63 6.90 -2.95
C ILE A 126 -15.70 6.23 -4.32
N GLN A 127 -14.65 6.33 -5.15
CA GLN A 127 -14.62 5.67 -6.46
C GLN A 127 -14.64 4.15 -6.33
N LEU A 128 -13.87 3.58 -5.38
CA LEU A 128 -13.90 2.13 -5.09
C LEU A 128 -15.30 1.67 -4.66
N ARG A 129 -15.98 2.45 -3.78
CA ARG A 129 -17.37 2.17 -3.40
C ARG A 129 -18.32 2.24 -4.59
N HIS A 130 -18.18 3.23 -5.47
CA HIS A 130 -19.02 3.34 -6.68
C HIS A 130 -18.79 2.18 -7.66
N ALA A 131 -17.59 1.61 -7.72
CA ALA A 131 -17.29 0.45 -8.55
C ALA A 131 -17.93 -0.84 -8.00
N LEU A 132 -18.24 -0.88 -6.70
CA LEU A 132 -18.95 -1.99 -6.05
C LEU A 132 -20.44 -1.98 -6.37
N ARG A 133 -21.00 -3.18 -6.52
CA ARG A 133 -22.45 -3.41 -6.50
C ARG A 133 -22.99 -3.16 -5.10
N PRO A 134 -24.32 -2.95 -4.95
CA PRO A 134 -24.96 -3.01 -3.64
C PRO A 134 -24.56 -4.29 -2.91
N ASP A 135 -24.34 -4.22 -1.61
CA ASP A 135 -23.84 -5.31 -0.76
C ASP A 135 -22.46 -5.86 -1.15
N GLY A 136 -21.72 -5.17 -2.02
CA GLY A 136 -20.35 -5.51 -2.37
C GLY A 136 -19.35 -5.15 -1.27
N LEU A 137 -18.25 -5.89 -1.20
CA LEU A 137 -17.24 -5.79 -0.14
C LEU A 137 -15.98 -5.08 -0.63
N LEU A 138 -15.48 -4.14 0.16
CA LEU A 138 -14.12 -3.62 0.10
C LEU A 138 -13.26 -4.26 1.18
N LEU A 139 -12.12 -4.83 0.78
CA LEU A 139 -11.00 -5.17 1.65
C LEU A 139 -9.79 -4.33 1.26
N ALA A 140 -9.15 -3.64 2.22
CA ALA A 140 -7.94 -2.89 1.94
C ALA A 140 -6.92 -3.02 3.07
N SER A 141 -5.63 -3.03 2.73
CA SER A 141 -4.55 -2.92 3.71
C SER A 141 -3.73 -1.66 3.45
N ILE A 142 -3.52 -0.87 4.50
CA ILE A 142 -2.79 0.40 4.44
C ILE A 142 -1.76 0.44 5.56
N PRO A 143 -0.48 0.74 5.28
CA PRO A 143 0.50 1.01 6.34
C PRO A 143 0.05 2.21 7.19
N VAL A 144 0.14 2.05 8.51
CA VAL A 144 -0.27 3.07 9.48
C VAL A 144 0.87 3.51 10.38
N LEU A 145 0.61 4.52 11.21
CA LEU A 145 1.57 5.08 12.16
C LEU A 145 2.25 3.98 12.99
N GLY A 146 3.57 4.06 13.08
CA GLY A 146 4.41 3.01 13.68
C GLY A 146 5.09 2.09 12.66
N THR A 147 4.70 2.13 11.38
CA THR A 147 5.41 1.43 10.30
C THR A 147 6.77 2.05 10.05
N LEU A 148 7.81 1.19 9.94
CA LEU A 148 9.21 1.58 9.68
C LEU A 148 9.76 2.60 10.67
N THR A 149 9.31 2.57 11.93
CA THR A 149 9.73 3.53 12.97
C THR A 149 11.24 3.46 13.18
N GLU A 150 11.81 2.27 13.20
CA GLU A 150 13.25 2.02 13.37
C GLU A 150 14.06 2.70 12.25
N LEU A 151 13.64 2.51 11.00
CA LEU A 151 14.29 3.12 9.85
C LEU A 151 14.10 4.65 9.83
N ARG A 152 12.90 5.13 10.21
CA ARG A 152 12.61 6.56 10.30
C ARG A 152 13.53 7.26 11.30
N GLN A 153 13.66 6.71 12.50
CA GLN A 153 14.50 7.24 13.55
C GLN A 153 15.97 7.26 13.11
N ALA A 154 16.49 6.14 12.62
CA ALA A 154 17.86 6.01 12.16
C ALA A 154 18.21 6.99 11.02
N LEU A 155 17.31 7.15 10.03
CA LEU A 155 17.52 8.12 8.94
C LEU A 155 17.48 9.57 9.42
N THR A 156 16.56 9.90 10.34
CA THR A 156 16.42 11.26 10.89
C THR A 156 17.68 11.65 11.69
N GLU A 157 18.18 10.73 12.52
CA GLU A 157 19.36 10.93 13.36
C GLU A 157 20.65 11.07 12.52
N ALA A 158 20.82 10.19 11.52
CA ALA A 158 21.94 10.26 10.60
C ALA A 158 21.93 11.57 9.79
N GLU A 159 20.77 12.05 9.35
CA GLU A 159 20.64 13.28 8.58
C GLU A 159 20.89 14.52 9.45
N ALA A 160 20.35 14.55 10.67
CA ALA A 160 20.62 15.63 11.62
C ALA A 160 22.12 15.76 11.92
N THR A 161 22.80 14.63 12.11
CA THR A 161 24.25 14.59 12.38
C THR A 161 25.09 15.04 11.20
N LEU A 162 24.77 14.60 10.00
CA LEU A 162 25.60 14.82 8.80
C LEU A 162 25.28 16.12 8.06
N ARG A 163 24.06 16.65 8.21
CA ARG A 163 23.55 17.79 7.40
C ARG A 163 22.99 18.94 8.24
N GLY A 164 22.90 18.77 9.55
CA GLY A 164 22.33 19.78 10.46
C GLY A 164 20.81 19.98 10.33
N GLY A 165 20.11 19.06 9.65
CA GLY A 165 18.67 19.09 9.46
C GLY A 165 18.16 17.76 8.93
N ALA A 166 16.83 17.55 8.91
CA ALA A 166 16.22 16.32 8.43
C ALA A 166 15.27 16.59 7.26
N SER A 167 15.38 15.79 6.21
CA SER A 167 14.43 15.77 5.08
C SER A 167 13.44 14.62 5.26
N PRO A 168 12.18 14.75 4.78
CA PRO A 168 11.22 13.67 4.87
C PRO A 168 11.63 12.50 3.96
N ARG A 169 11.91 11.33 4.55
CA ARG A 169 12.35 10.12 3.82
C ARG A 169 11.36 8.97 3.89
N ILE A 170 10.59 8.90 4.97
CA ILE A 170 9.55 7.89 5.17
C ILE A 170 8.19 8.58 5.10
N SER A 171 7.23 7.94 4.41
CA SER A 171 5.86 8.43 4.24
C SER A 171 5.21 8.81 5.58
N PRO A 172 4.45 9.91 5.67
CA PRO A 172 3.55 10.15 6.78
C PRO A 172 2.37 9.16 6.68
N PHE A 173 2.41 8.12 7.50
CA PHE A 173 1.31 7.15 7.56
C PHE A 173 0.15 7.68 8.40
N PRO A 174 -1.12 7.38 8.05
CA PRO A 174 -2.30 7.77 8.83
C PRO A 174 -2.35 7.04 10.17
N ASP A 175 -3.15 7.56 11.10
CA ASP A 175 -3.55 6.82 12.30
C ASP A 175 -4.63 5.80 11.95
N LEU A 176 -4.69 4.69 12.70
CA LEU A 176 -5.71 3.65 12.53
C LEU A 176 -7.14 4.19 12.65
N ARG A 177 -7.36 5.13 13.59
CA ARG A 177 -8.68 5.75 13.84
C ARG A 177 -9.13 6.58 12.64
N ASP A 178 -8.20 7.25 11.97
CA ASP A 178 -8.51 8.03 10.77
C ASP A 178 -8.98 7.13 9.63
N CYS A 179 -8.41 5.93 9.51
CA CYS A 179 -8.77 4.97 8.47
C CYS A 179 -10.25 4.54 8.57
N ALA A 180 -10.74 4.20 9.78
CA ALA A 180 -12.16 3.86 10.00
C ALA A 180 -13.08 5.03 9.66
N SER A 181 -12.71 6.24 10.09
CA SER A 181 -13.46 7.47 9.80
C SER A 181 -13.52 7.77 8.30
N LEU A 182 -12.44 7.50 7.55
CA LEU A 182 -12.38 7.68 6.10
C LEU A 182 -13.35 6.74 5.38
N LEU A 183 -13.45 5.46 5.78
CA LEU A 183 -14.44 4.53 5.23
C LEU A 183 -15.88 5.00 5.46
N GLN A 184 -16.18 5.46 6.67
CA GLN A 184 -17.51 5.99 7.00
C GLN A 184 -17.82 7.23 6.15
N ARG A 185 -16.90 8.17 6.02
CA ARG A 185 -17.06 9.37 5.19
C ARG A 185 -17.18 9.05 3.70
N ALA A 186 -16.54 7.99 3.22
CA ALA A 186 -16.71 7.50 1.86
C ALA A 186 -18.06 6.80 1.64
N GLY A 187 -18.88 6.62 2.69
CA GLY A 187 -20.21 6.06 2.62
C GLY A 187 -20.26 4.54 2.62
N PHE A 188 -19.23 3.87 3.12
CA PHE A 188 -19.28 2.43 3.38
C PHE A 188 -20.14 2.14 4.61
N ALA A 189 -20.94 1.08 4.54
CA ALA A 189 -21.66 0.51 5.67
C ALA A 189 -20.73 -0.42 6.47
N MET A 190 -20.99 -0.55 7.76
CA MET A 190 -20.26 -1.42 8.69
C MET A 190 -18.72 -1.29 8.57
N PRO A 191 -18.14 -0.06 8.60
CA PRO A 191 -16.73 0.12 8.46
C PRO A 191 -15.97 -0.45 9.64
N VAL A 192 -14.99 -1.31 9.37
CA VAL A 192 -14.08 -1.88 10.37
C VAL A 192 -12.65 -1.56 9.98
N ALA A 193 -11.82 -1.25 10.97
CA ALA A 193 -10.38 -1.07 10.81
C ALA A 193 -9.66 -1.81 11.96
N ASP A 194 -8.98 -2.89 11.63
CA ASP A 194 -8.18 -3.68 12.55
C ASP A 194 -6.70 -3.42 12.34
N LEU A 195 -5.93 -3.55 13.42
CA LEU A 195 -4.47 -3.41 13.37
C LEU A 195 -3.82 -4.79 13.28
N GLU A 196 -3.00 -4.97 12.24
CA GLU A 196 -2.09 -6.10 12.13
C GLU A 196 -0.64 -5.59 12.24
N GLU A 197 0.18 -6.30 12.99
CA GLU A 197 1.59 -6.00 13.12
C GLU A 197 2.42 -7.17 12.55
N ILE A 198 3.29 -6.84 11.58
CA ILE A 198 4.24 -7.77 10.99
C ILE A 198 5.63 -7.34 11.45
N ARG A 199 6.35 -8.23 12.09
CA ARG A 199 7.73 -8.00 12.54
C ARG A 199 8.69 -8.80 11.67
N MET A 200 9.49 -8.10 10.90
CA MET A 200 10.54 -8.68 10.06
C MET A 200 11.88 -8.60 10.78
N LEU A 201 12.74 -9.63 10.60
CA LEU A 201 14.07 -9.71 11.20
C LEU A 201 15.11 -9.87 10.10
N TYR A 202 15.87 -8.80 9.84
CA TYR A 202 16.90 -8.77 8.81
C TYR A 202 18.27 -9.15 9.38
N ALA A 203 18.92 -10.19 8.81
CA ALA A 203 20.30 -10.50 9.12
C ALA A 203 21.28 -9.47 8.55
N ASN A 204 20.88 -8.77 7.48
CA ASN A 204 21.64 -7.70 6.86
C ASN A 204 20.73 -6.48 6.66
N PRO A 205 21.03 -5.32 7.28
CA PRO A 205 20.19 -4.12 7.16
C PRO A 205 20.10 -3.57 5.72
N LEU A 206 21.07 -3.89 4.83
CA LEU A 206 20.98 -3.54 3.42
C LEU A 206 19.83 -4.28 2.71
N ALA A 207 19.47 -5.49 3.17
CA ALA A 207 18.36 -6.25 2.60
C ALA A 207 17.03 -5.50 2.78
N LEU A 208 16.80 -4.81 3.90
CA LEU A 208 15.64 -3.95 4.10
C LEU A 208 15.48 -2.91 2.97
N LEU A 209 16.58 -2.22 2.62
CA LEU A 209 16.53 -1.20 1.56
C LEU A 209 16.32 -1.82 0.18
N SER A 210 16.82 -3.04 -0.02
CA SER A 210 16.60 -3.80 -1.26
C SER A 210 15.15 -4.24 -1.38
N ASP A 211 14.54 -4.72 -0.30
CA ASP A 211 13.13 -5.15 -0.27
C ASP A 211 12.18 -3.98 -0.49
N LEU A 212 12.41 -2.84 0.19
CA LEU A 212 11.61 -1.64 -0.06
C LEU A 212 11.70 -1.19 -1.52
N ARG A 213 12.87 -1.33 -2.15
CA ARG A 213 13.05 -0.99 -3.56
C ARG A 213 12.36 -2.01 -4.48
N ALA A 214 12.46 -3.29 -4.17
CA ALA A 214 11.81 -4.37 -4.90
C ALA A 214 10.28 -4.33 -4.79
N ALA A 215 9.74 -3.89 -3.64
CA ALA A 215 8.32 -3.64 -3.45
C ALA A 215 7.81 -2.36 -4.13
N GLY A 216 8.69 -1.47 -4.60
CA GLY A 216 8.33 -0.16 -5.14
C GLY A 216 8.05 0.89 -4.06
N GLU A 217 8.42 0.62 -2.80
CA GLU A 217 8.13 1.43 -1.61
C GLU A 217 9.27 2.39 -1.29
N THR A 218 9.78 3.10 -2.28
CA THR A 218 10.81 4.13 -2.10
C THR A 218 10.20 5.52 -2.01
N ASN A 219 10.97 6.47 -1.44
CA ASN A 219 10.49 7.82 -1.14
C ASN A 219 9.91 8.54 -2.37
N ALA A 220 8.62 8.78 -2.38
CA ALA A 220 7.87 9.53 -3.40
C ALA A 220 7.22 10.82 -2.85
N LEU A 221 7.69 11.31 -1.72
CA LEU A 221 7.20 12.57 -1.15
C LEU A 221 7.54 13.76 -2.07
N ARG A 222 6.63 14.70 -2.23
CA ARG A 222 6.86 15.92 -3.04
C ARG A 222 7.98 16.77 -2.45
N LEU A 223 8.04 16.86 -1.12
CA LEU A 223 9.03 17.64 -0.38
C LEU A 223 10.35 16.89 -0.14
N ARG A 224 10.52 15.68 -0.74
CA ARG A 224 11.80 14.98 -0.61
C ARG A 224 12.96 15.76 -1.20
N ASP A 225 14.11 15.62 -0.60
CA ASP A 225 15.36 16.04 -1.24
C ASP A 225 15.57 15.26 -2.55
N ARG A 226 15.68 15.98 -3.68
CA ARG A 226 15.88 15.41 -5.02
C ARG A 226 17.36 15.22 -5.35
N GLY A 227 18.25 15.73 -4.50
CA GLY A 227 19.68 15.53 -4.63
C GLY A 227 20.09 14.07 -4.39
N ILE A 228 21.28 13.71 -4.84
CA ILE A 228 21.86 12.39 -4.55
C ILE A 228 22.30 12.42 -3.08
N PRO A 229 21.72 11.60 -2.21
CA PRO A 229 22.10 11.57 -0.81
C PRO A 229 23.53 11.05 -0.67
N PRO A 230 24.33 11.61 0.27
CA PRO A 230 25.67 11.10 0.53
C PRO A 230 25.62 9.61 0.92
N ARG A 231 26.56 8.82 0.42
CA ARG A 231 26.67 7.40 0.80
C ARG A 231 26.81 7.21 2.31
N ALA A 232 27.51 8.14 2.98
CA ALA A 232 27.68 8.16 4.42
C ALA A 232 26.35 8.22 5.19
N LEU A 233 25.33 8.86 4.63
CA LEU A 233 24.00 8.96 5.27
C LEU A 233 23.38 7.57 5.46
N PHE A 234 23.33 6.77 4.41
CA PHE A 234 22.75 5.42 4.52
C PHE A 234 23.62 4.50 5.37
N ALA A 235 24.96 4.62 5.28
CA ALA A 235 25.85 3.85 6.13
C ALA A 235 25.62 4.18 7.62
N ALA A 236 25.54 5.46 7.99
CA ALA A 236 25.26 5.90 9.34
C ALA A 236 23.86 5.43 9.82
N ALA A 237 22.84 5.60 9.00
CA ALA A 237 21.47 5.16 9.34
C ALA A 237 21.39 3.64 9.55
N LEU A 238 22.02 2.85 8.68
CA LEU A 238 22.00 1.38 8.81
C LEU A 238 22.77 0.88 10.03
N THR A 239 23.84 1.59 10.43
CA THR A 239 24.58 1.29 11.66
C THR A 239 23.79 1.67 12.92
N ALA A 240 22.92 2.69 12.83
CA ALA A 240 22.08 3.15 13.94
C ALA A 240 20.78 2.34 14.13
N LEU A 241 20.48 1.39 13.21
CA LEU A 241 19.34 0.52 13.39
C LEU A 241 19.49 -0.36 14.63
N PRO A 242 18.41 -0.58 15.40
CA PRO A 242 18.45 -1.46 16.55
C PRO A 242 18.81 -2.89 16.12
N GLU A 243 19.57 -3.57 16.96
CA GLU A 243 19.93 -4.98 16.75
C GLU A 243 19.37 -5.83 17.90
N GLN A 244 18.79 -6.96 17.55
CA GLN A 244 18.32 -7.96 18.50
C GLN A 244 18.78 -9.34 18.00
N ASP A 245 19.56 -10.06 18.81
CA ASP A 245 20.12 -11.39 18.51
C ASP A 245 20.81 -11.47 17.12
N GLY A 246 21.63 -10.47 16.80
CA GLY A 246 22.36 -10.37 15.52
C GLY A 246 21.48 -10.03 14.32
N ARG A 247 20.23 -9.57 14.54
CA ARG A 247 19.28 -9.20 13.49
C ARG A 247 18.68 -7.83 13.74
N VAL A 248 18.33 -7.15 12.67
CA VAL A 248 17.66 -5.86 12.71
C VAL A 248 16.14 -6.10 12.65
N PRO A 249 15.40 -5.79 13.73
CA PRO A 249 13.95 -5.83 13.71
C PRO A 249 13.40 -4.62 12.93
N VAL A 250 12.38 -4.87 12.12
CA VAL A 250 11.64 -3.85 11.38
C VAL A 250 10.16 -4.11 11.55
N THR A 251 9.44 -3.09 12.01
CA THR A 251 8.01 -3.16 12.27
C THR A 251 7.21 -2.61 11.10
N VAL A 252 6.24 -3.38 10.62
CA VAL A 252 5.21 -2.95 9.67
C VAL A 252 3.85 -3.08 10.34
N ARG A 253 3.16 -1.96 10.50
CA ARG A 253 1.79 -1.89 11.03
C ARG A 253 0.82 -1.61 9.91
N LEU A 254 -0.19 -2.46 9.77
CA LEU A 254 -1.18 -2.38 8.73
C LEU A 254 -2.57 -2.18 9.35
N ALA A 255 -3.30 -1.16 8.88
CA ALA A 255 -4.74 -1.15 9.04
C ALA A 255 -5.33 -2.12 8.02
N MET A 256 -6.05 -3.12 8.49
CA MET A 256 -6.89 -3.99 7.68
C MET A 256 -8.30 -3.41 7.67
N LEU A 257 -8.73 -2.93 6.52
CA LEU A 257 -9.98 -2.20 6.33
C LEU A 257 -11.02 -3.09 5.69
N THR A 258 -12.21 -3.10 6.27
CA THR A 258 -13.40 -3.78 5.74
C THR A 258 -14.54 -2.77 5.64
N GLY A 259 -15.24 -2.74 4.52
CA GLY A 259 -16.40 -1.87 4.34
C GLY A 259 -17.34 -2.43 3.27
N TRP A 260 -18.65 -2.33 3.51
CA TRP A 260 -19.66 -2.79 2.59
C TRP A 260 -20.27 -1.63 1.80
N ALA A 261 -20.48 -1.82 0.51
CA ALA A 261 -21.34 -0.90 -0.23
C ALA A 261 -22.76 -0.99 0.31
N PRO A 262 -23.46 0.13 0.56
CA PRO A 262 -24.84 0.09 1.05
C PRO A 262 -25.75 -0.72 0.13
N PRO A 263 -26.79 -1.38 0.68
CA PRO A 263 -27.79 -2.08 -0.12
C PRO A 263 -28.52 -1.11 -1.05
N GLU A 264 -29.18 -1.64 -2.05
CA GLU A 264 -30.08 -0.85 -2.90
C GLU A 264 -31.29 -0.41 -2.09
N SER A 265 -31.53 0.91 -2.02
CA SER A 265 -32.67 1.51 -1.31
C SER A 265 -33.98 1.37 -2.11
#